data_e0c2dbf002e22a899cd0e25b6bd1472b
#
_entry.id   e0c2dbf002e22a899cd0e25b6bd1472b
#
_cell.length_a   1.000
_cell.length_b   1.000
_cell.length_c   1.000
_cell.angle_alpha   90.00
_cell.angle_beta   90.00
_cell.angle_gamma   90.00
#
_symmetry.space_group_name_H-M   'P 1'
#
loop_
_entity.id
_entity.type
_entity.pdbx_description
1 polymer ?
#
loop_
_entity_poly.entity_id
_entity_poly.type
_entity_poly.pdbx_seq_one_letter_code
_entity_poly.pdbx_strand_id
1 'polypeptide(L)'
;MRIKCLLLTLVCLFASSCAEAQVSRFRVEVVKEYEHDRGAYTQGLFFHADTLFESTGLNGKSSLRKVDLESGKVLETRKIGKKYFAEGSCVLGDKLYVLTWQNQVVFVYDAESLEYKMTYSYAREGWGLTTDGKQLIASDGSARLSFLTPELQPVRSVVVTMNGRPMRYLNELEWVNGRIWANVYTTDIILVINPSDGRVEATIDCGGLLPDKLRTRETDVLNGIAVDSAGSIFLTGKNWPRLYEVRLVEQK
;
A
#
# COMPACT_ATOMS: atom_id res chain seq x y z
N MET A 1 73.31 14.70 26.36
CA MET A 1 72.36 13.63 26.60
C MET A 1 70.99 14.24 26.31
N ARG A 2 70.44 13.98 25.12
CA ARG A 2 69.10 14.53 24.67
C ARG A 2 68.04 13.44 24.81
N ILE A 3 67.11 13.67 25.75
CA ILE A 3 65.96 12.79 25.96
C ILE A 3 64.87 13.12 24.90
N LYS A 4 64.56 12.18 24.02
CA LYS A 4 63.44 12.30 23.10
C LYS A 4 62.16 11.81 23.81
N CYS A 5 61.22 12.74 24.07
CA CYS A 5 59.88 12.40 24.50
C CYS A 5 59.09 11.89 23.30
N LEU A 6 58.64 10.65 23.36
CA LEU A 6 57.73 10.05 22.38
C LEU A 6 56.29 10.29 22.86
N LEU A 7 55.57 11.17 22.16
CA LEU A 7 54.13 11.37 22.39
C LEU A 7 53.35 10.24 21.70
N LEU A 8 52.76 9.36 22.48
CA LEU A 8 51.86 8.34 22.00
C LEU A 8 50.44 8.95 21.89
N THR A 9 49.98 9.24 20.67
CA THR A 9 48.60 9.71 20.41
C THR A 9 47.68 8.50 20.39
N LEU A 10 46.86 8.38 21.43
CA LEU A 10 45.82 7.35 21.54
C LEU A 10 44.63 7.81 20.69
N VAL A 11 44.42 7.20 19.51
CA VAL A 11 43.22 7.39 18.68
C VAL A 11 42.12 6.52 19.24
N CYS A 12 41.19 7.10 19.99
CA CYS A 12 39.95 6.44 20.39
C CYS A 12 38.99 6.37 19.19
N LEU A 13 38.89 5.22 18.54
CA LEU A 13 37.84 4.90 17.58
C LEU A 13 36.53 4.72 18.35
N PHE A 14 35.68 5.75 18.34
CA PHE A 14 34.31 5.61 18.75
C PHE A 14 33.55 4.82 17.65
N ALA A 15 33.42 3.54 17.84
CA ALA A 15 32.43 2.73 17.10
C ALA A 15 31.02 3.16 17.56
N SER A 16 30.41 4.09 16.83
CA SER A 16 28.98 4.37 17.01
C SER A 16 28.21 3.11 16.60
N SER A 17 27.86 2.28 17.57
CA SER A 17 26.89 1.22 17.39
C SER A 17 25.55 1.90 17.09
N CYS A 18 25.16 2.01 15.83
CA CYS A 18 23.77 2.25 15.46
C CYS A 18 22.97 1.04 15.92
N ALA A 19 22.38 1.11 17.10
CA ALA A 19 21.37 0.14 17.49
C ALA A 19 20.24 0.23 16.44
N GLU A 20 20.03 -0.82 15.67
CA GLU A 20 18.92 -0.91 14.74
C GLU A 20 17.63 -0.80 15.57
N ALA A 21 16.79 0.19 15.28
CA ALA A 21 15.56 0.40 16.02
C ALA A 21 14.70 -0.89 15.89
N GLN A 22 14.24 -1.39 17.03
CA GLN A 22 13.42 -2.59 17.08
C GLN A 22 12.12 -2.38 16.29
N VAL A 23 11.77 -3.33 15.41
CA VAL A 23 10.51 -3.30 14.66
C VAL A 23 9.35 -3.56 15.62
N SER A 24 8.43 -2.60 15.74
CA SER A 24 7.21 -2.76 16.54
C SER A 24 6.28 -3.79 15.92
N ARG A 25 5.48 -4.47 16.74
CA ARG A 25 4.55 -5.49 16.29
C ARG A 25 3.15 -5.14 16.76
N PHE A 26 2.21 -5.15 15.84
CA PHE A 26 0.80 -4.93 16.11
C PHE A 26 -0.01 -6.11 15.60
N ARG A 27 -1.16 -6.33 16.22
CA ARG A 27 -2.27 -7.11 15.69
C ARG A 27 -3.48 -6.23 15.51
N VAL A 28 -4.43 -6.66 14.71
CA VAL A 28 -5.70 -5.96 14.52
C VAL A 28 -6.76 -6.49 15.48
N GLU A 29 -7.63 -5.60 15.93
CA GLU A 29 -8.91 -5.92 16.58
C GLU A 29 -10.03 -5.28 15.78
N VAL A 30 -11.06 -6.06 15.45
CA VAL A 30 -12.22 -5.58 14.69
C VAL A 30 -13.04 -4.62 15.56
N VAL A 31 -13.29 -3.43 15.03
CA VAL A 31 -14.18 -2.43 15.63
C VAL A 31 -15.58 -2.58 15.03
N LYS A 32 -15.68 -2.68 13.70
CA LYS A 32 -16.93 -2.83 12.96
C LYS A 32 -16.71 -3.63 11.67
N GLU A 33 -17.73 -4.35 11.24
CA GLU A 33 -17.78 -5.07 9.97
C GLU A 33 -18.75 -4.36 9.04
N TYR A 34 -18.37 -4.26 7.76
CA TYR A 34 -19.18 -3.73 6.69
C TYR A 34 -19.35 -4.76 5.59
N GLU A 35 -20.43 -4.67 4.83
CA GLU A 35 -20.61 -5.49 3.64
C GLU A 35 -19.58 -5.13 2.57
N HIS A 36 -19.08 -6.15 1.86
CA HIS A 36 -18.17 -5.96 0.74
C HIS A 36 -18.53 -6.91 -0.40
N ASP A 37 -18.34 -6.46 -1.64
CA ASP A 37 -18.69 -7.23 -2.84
C ASP A 37 -17.74 -8.44 -3.01
N ARG A 38 -18.29 -9.66 -2.85
CA ARG A 38 -17.54 -10.91 -3.06
C ARG A 38 -16.97 -11.06 -4.48
N GLY A 39 -17.43 -10.27 -5.43
CA GLY A 39 -16.91 -10.22 -6.79
C GLY A 39 -15.76 -9.21 -6.96
N ALA A 40 -15.45 -8.43 -5.94
CA ALA A 40 -14.36 -7.46 -5.97
C ALA A 40 -13.00 -8.14 -5.76
N TYR A 41 -12.23 -8.28 -6.84
CA TYR A 41 -10.83 -8.69 -6.74
C TYR A 41 -9.99 -7.44 -6.44
N THR A 42 -10.03 -7.00 -5.17
CA THR A 42 -9.50 -5.71 -4.69
C THR A 42 -8.01 -5.59 -4.95
N GLN A 43 -7.62 -4.50 -5.62
CA GLN A 43 -6.23 -4.18 -5.95
C GLN A 43 -5.79 -2.80 -5.46
N GLY A 44 -6.72 -1.91 -5.18
CA GLY A 44 -6.49 -0.63 -4.53
C GLY A 44 -7.73 -0.22 -3.76
N LEU A 45 -7.55 0.34 -2.58
CA LEU A 45 -8.61 0.79 -1.68
C LEU A 45 -8.14 2.07 -0.98
N PHE A 46 -8.94 3.13 -1.01
CA PHE A 46 -8.57 4.39 -0.35
C PHE A 46 -9.79 5.29 -0.15
N PHE A 47 -9.70 6.21 0.78
CA PHE A 47 -10.67 7.29 0.90
C PHE A 47 -10.18 8.56 0.18
N HIS A 48 -11.11 9.23 -0.50
CA HIS A 48 -10.91 10.58 -1.03
C HIS A 48 -12.20 11.38 -0.84
N ALA A 49 -12.11 12.56 -0.18
CA ALA A 49 -13.26 13.40 0.16
C ALA A 49 -14.42 12.59 0.77
N ASP A 50 -14.10 11.79 1.80
CA ASP A 50 -15.00 10.91 2.55
C ASP A 50 -15.73 9.82 1.71
N THR A 51 -15.35 9.65 0.46
CA THR A 51 -15.84 8.59 -0.41
C THR A 51 -14.83 7.45 -0.47
N LEU A 52 -15.29 6.20 -0.30
CA LEU A 52 -14.47 5.01 -0.47
C LEU A 52 -14.33 4.69 -1.95
N PHE A 53 -13.10 4.65 -2.44
CA PHE A 53 -12.74 4.23 -3.79
C PHE A 53 -12.13 2.83 -3.76
N GLU A 54 -12.44 2.05 -4.79
CA GLU A 54 -11.89 0.73 -4.99
C GLU A 54 -11.50 0.51 -6.45
N SER A 55 -10.31 0.01 -6.71
CA SER A 55 -9.94 -0.57 -8.00
C SER A 55 -9.91 -2.09 -7.90
N THR A 56 -10.50 -2.77 -8.88
CA THR A 56 -10.59 -4.23 -8.91
C THR A 56 -9.89 -4.80 -10.13
N GLY A 57 -9.20 -5.94 -9.96
CA GLY A 57 -8.48 -6.65 -10.99
C GLY A 57 -9.34 -7.62 -11.80
N LEU A 58 -8.66 -8.52 -12.49
CA LEU A 58 -9.09 -9.55 -13.41
C LEU A 58 -9.44 -9.03 -14.81
N ASN A 59 -8.81 -9.64 -15.83
CA ASN A 59 -9.05 -9.33 -17.24
C ASN A 59 -10.54 -9.49 -17.59
N GLY A 60 -11.13 -8.47 -18.18
CA GLY A 60 -12.54 -8.43 -18.52
C GLY A 60 -13.52 -8.11 -17.39
N LYS A 61 -13.03 -8.03 -16.14
CA LYS A 61 -13.81 -7.68 -14.95
C LYS A 61 -13.29 -6.43 -14.22
N SER A 62 -12.08 -5.98 -14.54
CA SER A 62 -11.45 -4.81 -13.90
C SER A 62 -12.31 -3.57 -13.94
N SER A 63 -12.40 -2.87 -12.82
CA SER A 63 -13.20 -1.65 -12.68
C SER A 63 -12.61 -0.70 -11.64
N LEU A 64 -12.98 0.57 -11.78
CA LEU A 64 -12.93 1.60 -10.74
C LEU A 64 -14.30 1.77 -10.14
N ARG A 65 -14.38 1.97 -8.84
CA ARG A 65 -15.64 2.05 -8.11
C ARG A 65 -15.61 3.16 -7.05
N LYS A 66 -16.74 3.82 -6.86
CA LYS A 66 -17.08 4.52 -5.63
C LYS A 66 -18.04 3.63 -4.86
N VAL A 67 -17.79 3.42 -3.59
CA VAL A 67 -18.51 2.46 -2.75
C VAL A 67 -19.11 3.19 -1.56
N ASP A 68 -20.38 2.91 -1.26
CA ASP A 68 -21.00 3.33 -0.02
C ASP A 68 -20.50 2.45 1.13
N LEU A 69 -19.81 3.06 2.09
CA LEU A 69 -19.16 2.33 3.18
C LEU A 69 -20.16 1.52 3.99
N GLU A 70 -21.31 2.11 4.34
CA GLU A 70 -22.27 1.47 5.26
C GLU A 70 -22.96 0.27 4.64
N SER A 71 -23.32 0.34 3.36
CA SER A 71 -24.04 -0.74 2.68
C SER A 71 -23.18 -1.64 1.80
N GLY A 72 -21.94 -1.27 1.54
CA GLY A 72 -21.05 -1.96 0.58
C GLY A 72 -21.51 -1.84 -0.87
N LYS A 73 -22.51 -1.01 -1.17
CA LYS A 73 -23.05 -0.86 -2.52
C LYS A 73 -22.14 0.00 -3.39
N VAL A 74 -21.94 -0.46 -4.62
CA VAL A 74 -21.25 0.33 -5.65
C VAL A 74 -22.16 1.46 -6.10
N LEU A 75 -21.76 2.70 -5.81
CA LEU A 75 -22.49 3.93 -6.17
C LEU A 75 -22.23 4.32 -7.62
N GLU A 76 -20.99 4.20 -8.03
CA GLU A 76 -20.52 4.53 -9.36
C GLU A 76 -19.44 3.55 -9.80
N THR A 77 -19.41 3.19 -11.08
CA THR A 77 -18.39 2.30 -11.63
C THR A 77 -17.93 2.71 -13.02
N ARG A 78 -16.63 2.58 -13.24
CA ARG A 78 -16.00 2.68 -14.56
C ARG A 78 -15.32 1.36 -14.89
N LYS A 79 -15.82 0.66 -15.92
CA LYS A 79 -15.20 -0.57 -16.43
C LYS A 79 -13.90 -0.23 -17.16
N ILE A 80 -12.87 -1.01 -16.89
CA ILE A 80 -11.58 -0.92 -17.59
C ILE A 80 -11.58 -1.92 -18.75
N GLY A 81 -10.94 -1.55 -19.86
CA GLY A 81 -10.94 -2.36 -21.09
C GLY A 81 -10.53 -3.82 -20.85
N LYS A 82 -11.22 -4.77 -21.47
CA LYS A 82 -11.11 -6.23 -21.20
C LYS A 82 -9.70 -6.82 -21.25
N LYS A 83 -8.77 -6.23 -21.98
CA LYS A 83 -7.38 -6.68 -22.09
C LYS A 83 -6.50 -6.27 -20.92
N TYR A 84 -6.99 -5.37 -20.05
CA TYR A 84 -6.23 -4.84 -18.94
C TYR A 84 -6.63 -5.52 -17.63
N PHE A 85 -5.64 -5.77 -16.82
CA PHE A 85 -5.80 -6.11 -15.42
C PHE A 85 -5.49 -4.85 -14.62
N ALA A 86 -6.50 -4.22 -14.02
CA ALA A 86 -6.29 -3.04 -13.19
C ALA A 86 -5.69 -3.43 -11.83
N GLU A 87 -4.85 -2.57 -11.33
CA GLU A 87 -4.09 -2.74 -10.10
C GLU A 87 -4.34 -1.56 -9.15
N GLY A 88 -3.38 -1.22 -8.31
CA GLY A 88 -3.45 -0.14 -7.35
C GLY A 88 -3.87 1.19 -7.96
N SER A 89 -4.56 1.99 -7.16
CA SER A 89 -5.06 3.30 -7.56
C SER A 89 -4.99 4.30 -6.42
N CYS A 90 -4.86 5.59 -6.74
CA CYS A 90 -4.96 6.69 -5.79
C CYS A 90 -5.38 7.99 -6.48
N VAL A 91 -5.78 8.98 -5.69
CA VAL A 91 -6.06 10.34 -6.17
C VAL A 91 -4.91 11.25 -5.77
N LEU A 92 -4.38 12.01 -6.75
CA LEU A 92 -3.44 13.09 -6.52
C LEU A 92 -3.95 14.36 -7.23
N GLY A 93 -4.31 15.37 -6.45
CA GLY A 93 -5.04 16.54 -6.92
C GLY A 93 -6.44 16.18 -7.39
N ASP A 94 -6.77 16.52 -8.63
CA ASP A 94 -8.04 16.19 -9.31
C ASP A 94 -7.98 14.92 -10.17
N LYS A 95 -6.84 14.21 -10.14
CA LYS A 95 -6.58 13.06 -11.00
C LYS A 95 -6.58 11.76 -10.21
N LEU A 96 -7.35 10.79 -10.69
CA LEU A 96 -7.34 9.42 -10.21
C LEU A 96 -6.48 8.56 -11.14
N TYR A 97 -5.42 8.00 -10.60
CA TYR A 97 -4.45 7.15 -11.30
C TYR A 97 -4.76 5.68 -11.02
N VAL A 98 -4.66 4.84 -12.05
CA VAL A 98 -4.86 3.40 -11.96
C VAL A 98 -3.75 2.68 -12.69
N LEU A 99 -2.98 1.89 -11.97
CA LEU A 99 -1.96 1.02 -12.56
C LEU A 99 -2.61 -0.14 -13.32
N THR A 100 -1.83 -0.73 -14.22
CA THR A 100 -2.14 -2.04 -14.82
C THR A 100 -1.01 -3.02 -14.53
N TRP A 101 -1.33 -4.31 -14.38
CA TRP A 101 -0.34 -5.33 -14.06
C TRP A 101 0.78 -5.38 -15.11
N GLN A 102 0.59 -6.07 -16.22
CA GLN A 102 1.64 -6.31 -17.24
C GLN A 102 1.48 -5.45 -18.50
N ASN A 103 0.42 -4.67 -18.58
CA ASN A 103 0.16 -3.86 -19.78
C ASN A 103 1.03 -2.60 -19.85
N GLN A 104 1.78 -2.28 -18.78
CA GLN A 104 2.74 -1.18 -18.73
C GLN A 104 2.13 0.20 -19.06
N VAL A 105 0.89 0.40 -18.63
CA VAL A 105 0.17 1.67 -18.74
C VAL A 105 -0.48 2.06 -17.43
N VAL A 106 -0.64 3.36 -17.22
CA VAL A 106 -1.42 3.95 -16.14
C VAL A 106 -2.54 4.77 -16.76
N PHE A 107 -3.76 4.45 -16.38
CA PHE A 107 -4.91 5.25 -16.76
C PHE A 107 -5.11 6.38 -15.78
N VAL A 108 -5.49 7.53 -16.29
CA VAL A 108 -5.85 8.71 -15.50
C VAL A 108 -7.29 9.07 -15.79
N TYR A 109 -8.04 9.22 -14.72
CA TYR A 109 -9.44 9.63 -14.72
C TYR A 109 -9.59 10.94 -13.92
N ASP A 110 -10.67 11.63 -14.14
CA ASP A 110 -11.14 12.66 -13.24
C ASP A 110 -11.60 12.02 -11.93
N ALA A 111 -11.17 12.55 -10.78
CA ALA A 111 -11.47 11.93 -9.49
C ALA A 111 -12.95 12.06 -9.10
N GLU A 112 -13.63 13.13 -9.54
CA GLU A 112 -15.03 13.37 -9.23
C GLU A 112 -15.98 12.62 -10.16
N SER A 113 -15.78 12.73 -11.49
CA SER A 113 -16.69 12.16 -12.49
C SER A 113 -16.33 10.78 -12.98
N LEU A 114 -15.15 10.24 -12.61
CA LEU A 114 -14.56 9.03 -13.17
C LEU A 114 -14.45 9.04 -14.71
N GLU A 115 -14.46 10.23 -15.33
CA GLU A 115 -14.23 10.35 -16.76
C GLU A 115 -12.77 10.13 -17.12
N TYR A 116 -12.54 9.35 -18.18
CA TYR A 116 -11.20 9.11 -18.69
C TYR A 116 -10.56 10.41 -19.18
N LYS A 117 -9.33 10.70 -18.75
CA LYS A 117 -8.55 11.87 -19.15
C LYS A 117 -7.44 11.49 -20.11
N MET A 118 -6.56 10.55 -19.71
CA MET A 118 -5.37 10.18 -20.49
C MET A 118 -4.77 8.85 -20.05
N THR A 119 -3.75 8.42 -20.78
CA THR A 119 -2.94 7.24 -20.45
C THR A 119 -1.46 7.61 -20.48
N TYR A 120 -0.72 7.21 -19.48
CA TYR A 120 0.74 7.26 -19.45
C TYR A 120 1.34 5.89 -19.73
N SER A 121 2.53 5.86 -20.35
CA SER A 121 3.37 4.67 -20.37
C SER A 121 4.04 4.46 -19.02
N TYR A 122 4.10 3.22 -18.57
CA TYR A 122 4.73 2.82 -17.32
C TYR A 122 5.50 1.52 -17.52
N ALA A 123 6.79 1.63 -17.79
CA ALA A 123 7.66 0.52 -18.22
C ALA A 123 7.97 -0.51 -17.12
N ARG A 124 6.97 -0.84 -16.28
CA ARG A 124 7.04 -1.80 -15.17
C ARG A 124 5.69 -2.50 -14.99
N GLU A 125 5.69 -3.58 -14.22
CA GLU A 125 4.45 -4.09 -13.65
C GLU A 125 3.92 -3.09 -12.62
N GLY A 126 2.62 -2.85 -12.62
CA GLY A 126 1.96 -2.09 -11.57
C GLY A 126 1.35 -3.04 -10.56
N TRP A 127 1.56 -2.79 -9.26
CA TRP A 127 0.92 -3.50 -8.16
C TRP A 127 0.15 -2.49 -7.28
N GLY A 128 0.70 -2.03 -6.18
CA GLY A 128 0.07 -1.01 -5.34
C GLY A 128 0.42 0.42 -5.77
N LEU A 129 -0.46 1.37 -5.44
CA LEU A 129 -0.26 2.79 -5.72
C LEU A 129 -0.88 3.63 -4.60
N THR A 130 -0.10 4.55 -4.05
CA THR A 130 -0.57 5.58 -3.12
C THR A 130 0.11 6.92 -3.40
N THR A 131 -0.12 7.92 -2.57
CA THR A 131 0.48 9.26 -2.71
C THR A 131 0.76 9.90 -1.35
N ASP A 132 1.84 10.68 -1.27
CA ASP A 132 2.15 11.56 -0.14
C ASP A 132 1.52 12.97 -0.29
N GLY A 133 0.63 13.14 -1.27
CA GLY A 133 0.01 14.42 -1.64
C GLY A 133 0.86 15.27 -2.60
N LYS A 134 2.06 14.82 -2.96
CA LYS A 134 2.97 15.49 -3.92
C LYS A 134 3.49 14.56 -5.00
N GLN A 135 3.77 13.32 -4.65
CA GLN A 135 4.32 12.29 -5.51
C GLN A 135 3.41 11.06 -5.48
N LEU A 136 3.42 10.31 -6.56
CA LEU A 136 2.88 8.96 -6.60
C LEU A 136 3.93 7.99 -6.05
N ILE A 137 3.49 6.99 -5.31
CA ILE A 137 4.34 5.95 -4.72
C ILE A 137 3.81 4.61 -5.17
N ALA A 138 4.64 3.85 -5.91
CA ALA A 138 4.23 2.60 -6.54
C ALA A 138 5.08 1.41 -6.12
N SER A 139 4.43 0.25 -5.95
CA SER A 139 5.06 -1.07 -5.82
C SER A 139 4.99 -1.84 -7.14
N ASP A 140 5.83 -2.88 -7.28
CA ASP A 140 5.91 -3.77 -8.44
C ASP A 140 6.15 -5.23 -8.03
N GLY A 141 5.79 -5.59 -6.79
CA GLY A 141 6.01 -6.92 -6.22
C GLY A 141 7.46 -7.21 -5.81
N SER A 142 8.41 -6.35 -6.15
CA SER A 142 9.78 -6.43 -5.64
C SER A 142 9.89 -5.84 -4.23
N ALA A 143 11.12 -5.69 -3.72
CA ALA A 143 11.38 -4.96 -2.48
C ALA A 143 11.51 -3.45 -2.69
N ARG A 144 11.23 -2.93 -3.89
CA ARG A 144 11.40 -1.54 -4.24
C ARG A 144 10.07 -0.79 -4.21
N LEU A 145 10.09 0.41 -3.63
CA LEU A 145 9.05 1.41 -3.81
C LEU A 145 9.60 2.55 -4.66
N SER A 146 8.85 2.92 -5.70
CA SER A 146 9.22 3.98 -6.65
C SER A 146 8.40 5.23 -6.38
N PHE A 147 9.07 6.37 -6.25
CA PHE A 147 8.45 7.69 -6.13
C PHE A 147 8.47 8.37 -7.49
N LEU A 148 7.33 8.86 -7.93
CA LEU A 148 7.11 9.36 -9.28
C LEU A 148 6.46 10.74 -9.24
N THR A 149 6.73 11.56 -10.27
CA THR A 149 5.93 12.79 -10.47
C THR A 149 4.50 12.46 -10.89
N PRO A 150 3.56 13.43 -10.89
CA PRO A 150 2.23 13.24 -11.47
C PRO A 150 2.24 12.80 -12.95
N GLU A 151 3.32 13.06 -13.68
CA GLU A 151 3.53 12.63 -15.08
C GLU A 151 4.28 11.28 -15.17
N LEU A 152 4.35 10.54 -14.05
CA LEU A 152 4.99 9.22 -13.90
C LEU A 152 6.50 9.22 -14.18
N GLN A 153 7.17 10.37 -14.08
CA GLN A 153 8.62 10.41 -14.20
C GLN A 153 9.27 9.97 -12.88
N PRO A 154 10.30 9.11 -12.92
CA PRO A 154 10.99 8.67 -11.72
C PRO A 154 11.67 9.84 -10.98
N VAL A 155 11.42 9.95 -9.67
CA VAL A 155 12.08 10.91 -8.77
C VAL A 155 13.16 10.21 -7.96
N ARG A 156 12.78 9.16 -7.25
CA ARG A 156 13.66 8.33 -6.42
C ARG A 156 13.05 6.96 -6.18
N SER A 157 13.80 6.08 -5.56
CA SER A 157 13.27 4.81 -5.04
C SER A 157 13.94 4.44 -3.73
N VAL A 158 13.27 3.62 -2.93
CA VAL A 158 13.83 3.00 -1.72
C VAL A 158 13.71 1.48 -1.82
N VAL A 159 14.65 0.77 -1.21
CA VAL A 159 14.54 -0.68 -1.01
C VAL A 159 13.97 -0.90 0.38
N VAL A 160 12.83 -1.56 0.46
CA VAL A 160 12.19 -1.88 1.75
C VAL A 160 12.95 -3.00 2.41
N THR A 161 13.38 -2.77 3.66
CA THR A 161 14.16 -3.73 4.44
C THR A 161 13.60 -3.88 5.85
N MET A 162 13.69 -5.09 6.39
CA MET A 162 13.40 -5.39 7.78
C MET A 162 14.57 -6.19 8.36
N ASN A 163 15.20 -5.66 9.42
CA ASN A 163 16.40 -6.24 10.01
C ASN A 163 17.50 -6.49 8.94
N GLY A 164 17.74 -5.49 8.08
CA GLY A 164 18.73 -5.54 7.01
C GLY A 164 18.39 -6.45 5.81
N ARG A 165 17.23 -7.13 5.82
CA ARG A 165 16.81 -8.04 4.74
C ARG A 165 15.75 -7.40 3.85
N PRO A 166 15.88 -7.46 2.50
CA PRO A 166 14.87 -6.93 1.59
C PRO A 166 13.52 -7.65 1.74
N MET A 167 12.44 -6.86 1.85
CA MET A 167 11.05 -7.32 1.94
C MET A 167 10.41 -7.27 0.55
N ARG A 168 10.14 -8.43 -0.02
CA ARG A 168 9.53 -8.58 -1.36
C ARG A 168 8.01 -8.77 -1.27
N TYR A 169 7.38 -8.83 -2.44
CA TYR A 169 5.93 -9.02 -2.61
C TYR A 169 5.11 -7.86 -2.04
N LEU A 170 5.68 -6.64 -2.06
CA LEU A 170 4.95 -5.43 -1.72
C LEU A 170 3.82 -5.23 -2.72
N ASN A 171 2.60 -5.16 -2.22
CA ASN A 171 1.40 -5.08 -3.05
C ASN A 171 0.66 -3.77 -2.80
N GLU A 172 -0.59 -3.83 -2.40
CA GLU A 172 -1.41 -2.66 -2.17
C GLU A 172 -0.77 -1.73 -1.13
N LEU A 173 -0.91 -0.42 -1.36
CA LEU A 173 -0.22 0.62 -0.61
C LEU A 173 -1.19 1.68 -0.12
N GLU A 174 -0.98 2.15 1.13
CA GLU A 174 -1.66 3.31 1.67
C GLU A 174 -0.69 4.26 2.38
N TRP A 175 -0.96 5.56 2.27
CA TRP A 175 -0.19 6.60 2.96
C TRP A 175 -0.85 6.98 4.28
N VAL A 176 -0.26 6.60 5.39
CA VAL A 176 -0.83 6.77 6.73
C VAL A 176 0.13 7.54 7.63
N ASN A 177 -0.23 8.75 8.03
CA ASN A 177 0.52 9.55 9.01
C ASN A 177 2.03 9.66 8.69
N GLY A 178 2.39 9.92 7.41
CA GLY A 178 3.78 10.06 6.99
C GLY A 178 4.53 8.75 6.83
N ARG A 179 3.84 7.61 6.78
CA ARG A 179 4.38 6.26 6.55
C ARG A 179 3.67 5.61 5.38
N ILE A 180 4.36 4.70 4.71
CA ILE A 180 3.77 3.84 3.69
C ILE A 180 3.39 2.54 4.36
N TRP A 181 2.11 2.18 4.29
CA TRP A 181 1.64 0.87 4.67
C TRP A 181 1.56 0.01 3.42
N ALA A 182 1.98 -1.23 3.50
CA ALA A 182 2.03 -2.13 2.34
C ALA A 182 1.54 -3.52 2.71
N ASN A 183 0.57 -4.05 1.99
CA ASN A 183 0.27 -5.48 2.03
C ASN A 183 1.47 -6.28 1.51
N VAL A 184 1.81 -7.38 2.17
CA VAL A 184 2.76 -8.37 1.66
C VAL A 184 1.97 -9.50 1.02
N TYR A 185 1.98 -9.59 -0.30
CA TYR A 185 1.20 -10.56 -1.08
C TYR A 185 1.40 -11.99 -0.61
N THR A 186 0.32 -12.75 -0.54
CA THR A 186 0.20 -14.12 -0.02
C THR A 186 0.40 -14.28 1.49
N THR A 187 0.41 -13.19 2.24
CA THR A 187 0.47 -13.21 3.72
C THR A 187 -0.64 -12.36 4.31
N ASP A 188 -0.86 -12.49 5.61
CA ASP A 188 -1.77 -11.63 6.38
C ASP A 188 -1.00 -10.50 7.10
N ILE A 189 0.13 -10.05 6.53
CA ILE A 189 1.00 -9.03 7.12
C ILE A 189 0.93 -7.73 6.32
N ILE A 190 0.82 -6.63 7.05
CA ILE A 190 1.03 -5.28 6.53
C ILE A 190 2.32 -4.73 7.15
N LEU A 191 3.16 -4.13 6.31
CA LEU A 191 4.39 -3.44 6.74
C LEU A 191 4.13 -1.96 6.90
N VAL A 192 4.67 -1.35 7.96
CA VAL A 192 4.73 0.11 8.15
C VAL A 192 6.15 0.55 7.82
N ILE A 193 6.30 1.33 6.76
CA ILE A 193 7.57 1.60 6.09
C ILE A 193 7.90 3.09 6.21
N ASN A 194 9.12 3.40 6.60
CA ASN A 194 9.65 4.76 6.55
C ASN A 194 9.91 5.15 5.08
N PRO A 195 9.26 6.22 4.56
CA PRO A 195 9.41 6.59 3.15
C PRO A 195 10.78 7.16 2.80
N SER A 196 11.58 7.60 3.77
CA SER A 196 12.88 8.23 3.51
C SER A 196 13.97 7.20 3.17
N ASP A 197 13.97 6.05 3.85
CA ASP A 197 15.05 5.05 3.77
C ASP A 197 14.54 3.63 3.47
N GLY A 198 13.22 3.40 3.48
CA GLY A 198 12.62 2.09 3.22
C GLY A 198 12.67 1.12 4.39
N ARG A 199 13.12 1.53 5.59
CA ARG A 199 13.09 0.64 6.75
C ARG A 199 11.68 0.35 7.19
N VAL A 200 11.42 -0.92 7.51
CA VAL A 200 10.19 -1.34 8.20
C VAL A 200 10.30 -0.94 9.67
N GLU A 201 9.38 -0.10 10.12
CA GLU A 201 9.30 0.36 11.52
C GLU A 201 8.32 -0.47 12.34
N ALA A 202 7.30 -1.02 11.68
CA ALA A 202 6.37 -1.93 12.35
C ALA A 202 5.80 -2.97 11.37
N THR A 203 5.27 -4.05 11.96
CA THR A 203 4.45 -5.06 11.27
C THR A 203 3.08 -5.12 11.91
N ILE A 204 2.04 -5.32 11.10
CA ILE A 204 0.66 -5.49 11.54
C ILE A 204 0.22 -6.87 11.10
N ASP A 205 -0.07 -7.73 12.06
CA ASP A 205 -0.60 -9.08 11.85
C ASP A 205 -2.14 -9.01 11.76
N CYS A 206 -2.66 -9.37 10.59
CA CYS A 206 -4.08 -9.46 10.27
C CYS A 206 -4.57 -10.92 10.22
N GLY A 207 -3.80 -11.86 10.74
CA GLY A 207 -4.16 -13.29 10.78
C GLY A 207 -5.50 -13.51 11.45
N GLY A 208 -6.40 -14.24 10.77
CA GLY A 208 -7.75 -14.53 11.25
C GLY A 208 -8.76 -13.38 11.10
N LEU A 209 -8.39 -12.25 10.47
CA LEU A 209 -9.32 -11.13 10.25
C LEU A 209 -10.54 -11.57 9.44
N LEU A 210 -10.37 -12.36 8.38
CA LEU A 210 -11.47 -13.03 7.71
C LEU A 210 -11.71 -14.41 8.33
N PRO A 211 -12.84 -14.63 9.06
CA PRO A 211 -13.15 -15.94 9.62
C PRO A 211 -13.33 -17.02 8.54
N ASP A 212 -12.88 -18.23 8.83
CA ASP A 212 -12.96 -19.38 7.88
C ASP A 212 -14.37 -19.66 7.39
N LYS A 213 -15.39 -19.50 8.24
CA LYS A 213 -16.80 -19.66 7.87
C LYS A 213 -17.31 -18.73 6.78
N LEU A 214 -16.60 -17.62 6.53
CA LEU A 214 -16.92 -16.63 5.48
C LEU A 214 -16.14 -16.89 4.19
N ARG A 215 -15.14 -17.74 4.21
CA ARG A 215 -14.33 -18.09 3.04
C ARG A 215 -15.10 -18.95 2.06
N THR A 216 -14.87 -18.73 0.78
CA THR A 216 -15.36 -19.56 -0.31
C THR A 216 -14.19 -20.01 -1.18
N ARG A 217 -14.46 -20.78 -2.23
CA ARG A 217 -13.42 -21.20 -3.18
C ARG A 217 -12.77 -20.02 -3.91
N GLU A 218 -13.51 -18.96 -4.10
CA GLU A 218 -13.07 -17.74 -4.81
C GLU A 218 -12.34 -16.75 -3.90
N THR A 219 -12.46 -16.90 -2.59
CA THR A 219 -11.81 -16.03 -1.59
C THR A 219 -10.29 -16.13 -1.73
N ASP A 220 -9.64 -14.99 -1.90
CA ASP A 220 -8.20 -14.89 -2.07
C ASP A 220 -7.58 -14.10 -0.90
N VAL A 221 -6.40 -13.54 -1.05
CA VAL A 221 -5.58 -12.98 0.02
C VAL A 221 -6.07 -11.62 0.52
N LEU A 222 -5.61 -11.25 1.72
CA LEU A 222 -5.67 -9.89 2.25
C LEU A 222 -5.07 -8.91 1.24
N ASN A 223 -5.81 -7.90 0.84
CA ASN A 223 -5.35 -6.82 -0.01
C ASN A 223 -6.35 -5.65 0.02
N GLY A 224 -5.89 -4.46 0.35
CA GLY A 224 -6.68 -3.26 0.49
C GLY A 224 -6.60 -2.66 1.89
N ILE A 225 -6.03 -1.47 1.97
CA ILE A 225 -5.85 -0.66 3.16
C ILE A 225 -6.43 0.72 2.84
N ALA A 226 -7.35 1.20 3.67
CA ALA A 226 -7.83 2.57 3.55
C ALA A 226 -7.87 3.23 4.93
N VAL A 227 -7.62 4.54 4.96
CA VAL A 227 -7.75 5.34 6.18
C VAL A 227 -8.62 6.56 5.88
N ASP A 228 -9.66 6.76 6.68
CA ASP A 228 -10.56 7.89 6.52
C ASP A 228 -10.00 9.20 7.13
N SER A 229 -10.73 10.30 6.98
CA SER A 229 -10.36 11.61 7.53
C SER A 229 -10.34 11.65 9.05
N ALA A 230 -11.02 10.72 9.73
CA ALA A 230 -11.01 10.58 11.20
C ALA A 230 -9.83 9.72 11.70
N GLY A 231 -9.10 9.04 10.79
CA GLY A 231 -8.01 8.13 11.10
C GLY A 231 -8.44 6.70 11.39
N SER A 232 -9.70 6.34 11.09
CA SER A 232 -10.17 4.95 11.15
C SER A 232 -9.51 4.13 10.04
N ILE A 233 -9.10 2.91 10.38
CA ILE A 233 -8.39 2.00 9.48
C ILE A 233 -9.35 0.94 8.97
N PHE A 234 -9.38 0.76 7.66
CA PHE A 234 -10.23 -0.21 6.99
C PHE A 234 -9.40 -1.20 6.19
N LEU A 235 -9.70 -2.48 6.35
CA LEU A 235 -8.98 -3.59 5.71
C LEU A 235 -9.95 -4.54 5.03
N THR A 236 -9.60 -5.03 3.86
CA THR A 236 -10.33 -6.07 3.14
C THR A 236 -9.38 -7.01 2.40
N GLY A 237 -9.90 -7.84 1.52
CA GLY A 237 -9.11 -8.73 0.68
C GLY A 237 -9.83 -9.06 -0.64
N LYS A 238 -9.09 -9.71 -1.53
CA LYS A 238 -9.57 -10.12 -2.85
C LYS A 238 -10.73 -11.11 -2.71
N ASN A 239 -11.90 -10.73 -3.23
CA ASN A 239 -13.14 -11.52 -3.12
C ASN A 239 -13.60 -11.77 -1.67
N TRP A 240 -13.22 -10.89 -0.73
CA TRP A 240 -13.74 -10.98 0.62
C TRP A 240 -15.17 -10.45 0.70
N PRO A 241 -16.03 -11.04 1.57
CA PRO A 241 -17.40 -10.59 1.75
C PRO A 241 -17.53 -9.43 2.74
N ARG A 242 -16.45 -9.03 3.37
CA ARG A 242 -16.42 -8.01 4.42
C ARG A 242 -15.27 -7.04 4.24
N LEU A 243 -15.55 -5.79 4.58
CA LEU A 243 -14.59 -4.75 4.89
C LEU A 243 -14.61 -4.58 6.43
N TYR A 244 -13.45 -4.50 7.02
CA TYR A 244 -13.29 -4.43 8.47
C TYR A 244 -12.70 -3.08 8.88
N GLU A 245 -13.41 -2.34 9.75
CA GLU A 245 -12.81 -1.27 10.52
C GLU A 245 -12.05 -1.91 11.69
N VAL A 246 -10.79 -1.53 11.86
CA VAL A 246 -9.90 -2.14 12.85
C VAL A 246 -9.17 -1.09 13.68
N ARG A 247 -8.76 -1.51 14.88
CA ARG A 247 -7.75 -0.80 15.68
C ARG A 247 -6.50 -1.65 15.83
N LEU A 248 -5.37 -0.95 15.99
CA LEU A 248 -4.10 -1.62 16.26
C LEU A 248 -3.91 -1.84 17.74
N VAL A 249 -3.42 -3.02 18.11
CA VAL A 249 -3.01 -3.40 19.47
C VAL A 249 -1.58 -3.87 19.43
N GLU A 250 -0.71 -3.18 20.19
CA GLU A 250 0.70 -3.52 20.25
C GLU A 250 0.90 -4.89 20.92
N GLN A 251 1.77 -5.67 20.31
CA GLN A 251 2.20 -6.97 20.85
C GLN A 251 3.50 -6.76 21.63
N LYS A 252 3.48 -7.15 22.91
CA LYS A 252 4.66 -7.09 23.78
C LYS A 252 5.66 -8.19 23.48
#